data_318b8388f182f28cf0b8e179179eb613
#
_entry.id   318b8388f182f28cf0b8e179179eb613
#
_cell.length_a   1.000
_cell.length_b   1.000
_cell.length_c   1.000
_cell.angle_alpha   90.00
_cell.angle_beta   90.00
_cell.angle_gamma   90.00
#
_symmetry.space_group_name_H-M   'P 1'
#
loop_
_entity.id
_entity.type
_entity.pdbx_description
1 polymer ?
#
loop_
_entity_poly.entity_id
_entity_poly.type
_entity_poly.pdbx_seq_one_letter_code
_entity_poly.pdbx_strand_id
1 'polypeptide(L)'
;FEIEFIGADYEQILDRDLTIHQPIVDTIVSVNYKVKKGDQEKITGAYNVTIPGKNSPDISINAKPKVVPELAEWVGTEGSFTISDDSRIVINPAYKDDLAYLAKTFKADYQAQTGKEIEVVYANTPGAHDFYFTLGSSDTGLKEEGYLMTVGDSVKVEAVDKTGAFWATQSILQILKQNSNTIP
;
A
#
# COMPACT_ATOMS: atom_id res chain seq x y z
N PHE A 1 -34.07 7.83 -20.98
CA PHE A 1 -33.14 6.94 -20.28
C PHE A 1 -32.42 7.73 -19.20
N GLU A 2 -32.35 7.18 -18.02
CA GLU A 2 -31.47 7.65 -16.95
C GLU A 2 -30.31 6.69 -16.85
N ILE A 3 -29.08 7.21 -16.68
CA ILE A 3 -27.86 6.42 -16.53
C ILE A 3 -27.23 6.82 -15.19
N GLU A 4 -27.00 5.82 -14.34
CA GLU A 4 -26.41 5.99 -13.01
C GLU A 4 -25.11 5.17 -12.97
N PHE A 5 -24.01 5.77 -12.53
CA PHE A 5 -22.78 5.05 -12.25
C PHE A 5 -22.97 4.25 -10.96
N ILE A 6 -22.66 2.94 -11.00
CA ILE A 6 -22.85 2.07 -9.83
C ILE A 6 -21.55 1.97 -9.02
N GLY A 7 -20.41 1.88 -9.71
CA GLY A 7 -19.12 1.73 -9.09
C GLY A 7 -18.07 1.13 -10.03
N ALA A 8 -16.88 1.00 -9.51
CA ALA A 8 -15.71 0.40 -10.15
C ALA A 8 -15.17 -0.74 -9.29
N ASP A 9 -14.41 -1.65 -9.90
CA ASP A 9 -13.69 -2.72 -9.19
C ASP A 9 -12.52 -2.19 -8.35
N TYR A 10 -11.95 -1.02 -8.71
CA TYR A 10 -10.91 -0.32 -7.97
C TYR A 10 -11.43 1.02 -7.45
N GLU A 11 -12.22 1.01 -6.38
CA GLU A 11 -12.79 2.23 -5.77
C GLU A 11 -11.69 3.19 -5.22
N GLN A 12 -10.48 2.71 -4.92
CA GLN A 12 -9.35 3.56 -4.57
C GLN A 12 -8.80 4.38 -5.75
N ILE A 13 -9.12 4.01 -6.99
CA ILE A 13 -8.71 4.73 -8.21
C ILE A 13 -9.87 5.54 -8.79
N LEU A 14 -11.09 4.98 -8.77
CA LEU A 14 -12.28 5.65 -9.25
C LEU A 14 -13.41 5.51 -8.23
N ASP A 15 -13.65 6.59 -7.49
CA ASP A 15 -14.71 6.66 -6.49
C ASP A 15 -16.11 6.64 -7.11
N ARG A 16 -17.13 6.36 -6.29
CA ARG A 16 -18.55 6.37 -6.70
C ARG A 16 -19.06 7.73 -7.15
N ASP A 17 -18.43 8.80 -6.71
CA ASP A 17 -18.72 10.18 -7.15
C ASP A 17 -17.95 10.58 -8.41
N LEU A 18 -17.29 9.63 -9.07
CA LEU A 18 -16.45 9.80 -10.25
C LEU A 18 -15.14 10.56 -10.01
N THR A 19 -14.74 10.74 -8.77
CA THR A 19 -13.41 11.29 -8.47
C THR A 19 -12.35 10.27 -8.86
N ILE A 20 -11.35 10.71 -9.65
CA ILE A 20 -10.22 9.88 -10.08
C ILE A 20 -9.01 10.18 -9.21
N HIS A 21 -8.46 9.14 -8.58
CA HIS A 21 -7.17 9.15 -7.89
C HIS A 21 -6.14 8.52 -8.81
N GLN A 22 -5.13 9.29 -9.19
CA GLN A 22 -4.13 8.82 -10.16
C GLN A 22 -3.34 7.62 -9.59
N PRO A 23 -3.39 6.43 -10.24
CA PRO A 23 -2.69 5.25 -9.77
C PRO A 23 -1.16 5.37 -9.93
N ILE A 24 -0.42 4.43 -9.34
CA ILE A 24 1.04 4.38 -9.45
C ILE A 24 1.45 4.04 -10.89
N VAL A 25 0.77 3.08 -11.53
CA VAL A 25 0.97 2.66 -12.92
C VAL A 25 -0.34 2.69 -13.68
N ASP A 26 -0.29 2.65 -15.02
CA ASP A 26 -1.48 2.55 -15.86
C ASP A 26 -2.35 1.38 -15.41
N THR A 27 -3.58 1.67 -15.02
CA THR A 27 -4.48 0.67 -14.45
C THR A 27 -5.78 0.60 -15.23
N ILE A 28 -6.19 -0.63 -15.58
CA ILE A 28 -7.50 -0.88 -16.17
C ILE A 28 -8.51 -1.02 -15.04
N VAL A 29 -9.54 -0.18 -15.07
CA VAL A 29 -10.64 -0.17 -14.11
C VAL A 29 -11.91 -0.62 -14.83
N SER A 30 -12.61 -1.59 -14.27
CA SER A 30 -13.89 -2.08 -14.78
C SER A 30 -15.05 -1.33 -14.12
N VAL A 31 -15.88 -0.68 -14.91
CA VAL A 31 -16.99 0.15 -14.44
C VAL A 31 -18.34 -0.41 -14.86
N ASN A 32 -19.35 -0.22 -14.03
CA ASN A 32 -20.72 -0.65 -14.28
C ASN A 32 -21.70 0.53 -14.14
N TYR A 33 -22.77 0.49 -14.95
CA TYR A 33 -23.84 1.48 -14.93
C TYR A 33 -25.18 0.80 -14.74
N LYS A 34 -26.12 1.52 -14.12
CA LYS A 34 -27.55 1.20 -14.13
C LYS A 34 -28.24 2.07 -15.16
N VAL A 35 -29.02 1.45 -16.03
CA VAL A 35 -29.81 2.14 -17.05
C VAL A 35 -31.28 1.95 -16.71
N LYS A 36 -32.05 3.06 -16.63
CA LYS A 36 -33.50 3.07 -16.38
C LYS A 36 -34.26 3.61 -17.59
N LYS A 37 -35.42 3.00 -17.85
CA LYS A 37 -36.39 3.48 -18.85
C LYS A 37 -37.80 3.23 -18.30
N GLY A 38 -38.48 4.28 -17.78
CA GLY A 38 -39.71 4.11 -17.04
C GLY A 38 -39.50 3.20 -15.86
N ASP A 39 -40.33 2.16 -15.69
CA ASP A 39 -40.24 1.19 -14.60
C ASP A 39 -39.24 0.06 -14.84
N GLN A 40 -38.57 0.06 -15.99
CA GLN A 40 -37.57 -0.96 -16.33
C GLN A 40 -36.16 -0.48 -15.95
N GLU A 41 -35.40 -1.35 -15.28
CA GLU A 41 -33.99 -1.07 -15.00
C GLU A 41 -33.09 -2.27 -15.35
N LYS A 42 -31.89 -1.99 -15.79
CA LYS A 42 -30.87 -3.00 -16.14
C LYS A 42 -29.48 -2.52 -15.76
N ILE A 43 -28.71 -3.41 -15.16
CA ILE A 43 -27.27 -3.19 -14.94
C ILE A 43 -26.52 -3.60 -16.22
N THR A 44 -25.58 -2.77 -16.67
CA THR A 44 -24.72 -3.08 -17.82
C THR A 44 -23.72 -4.19 -17.47
N GLY A 45 -23.11 -4.78 -18.50
CA GLY A 45 -21.83 -5.46 -18.34
C GLY A 45 -20.73 -4.48 -17.92
N ALA A 46 -19.58 -5.01 -17.51
CA ALA A 46 -18.42 -4.19 -17.19
C ALA A 46 -17.83 -3.54 -18.45
N TYR A 47 -17.47 -2.26 -18.32
CA TYR A 47 -16.69 -1.53 -19.33
C TYR A 47 -15.30 -1.25 -18.76
N ASN A 48 -14.26 -1.58 -19.52
CA ASN A 48 -12.89 -1.34 -19.12
C ASN A 48 -12.44 0.06 -19.55
N VAL A 49 -11.91 0.82 -18.59
CA VAL A 49 -11.34 2.16 -18.80
C VAL A 49 -9.91 2.14 -18.30
N THR A 50 -8.96 2.60 -19.10
CA THR A 50 -7.58 2.76 -18.66
C THR A 50 -7.41 4.12 -18.00
N ILE A 51 -6.97 4.11 -16.72
CA ILE A 51 -6.59 5.32 -16.00
C ILE A 51 -5.06 5.43 -16.05
N PRO A 52 -4.50 6.51 -16.63
CA PRO A 52 -3.06 6.71 -16.72
C PRO A 52 -2.41 6.85 -15.35
N GLY A 53 -1.31 6.12 -15.13
CA GLY A 53 -0.54 6.13 -13.90
C GLY A 53 0.49 7.26 -13.81
N LYS A 54 1.05 7.44 -12.60
CA LYS A 54 2.19 8.35 -12.35
C LYS A 54 3.47 7.85 -13.04
N ASN A 55 3.60 6.49 -13.15
CA ASN A 55 4.71 5.81 -13.82
C ASN A 55 4.18 5.08 -15.06
N SER A 56 4.22 5.74 -16.20
CA SER A 56 3.76 5.20 -17.48
C SER A 56 4.86 5.39 -18.54
N PRO A 57 5.23 4.36 -19.32
CA PRO A 57 4.76 2.97 -19.17
C PRO A 57 5.30 2.29 -17.92
N ASP A 58 4.57 1.30 -17.43
CA ASP A 58 5.05 0.43 -16.34
C ASP A 58 6.23 -0.43 -16.86
N ILE A 59 7.42 -0.19 -16.27
CA ILE A 59 8.66 -0.91 -16.61
C ILE A 59 9.10 -1.80 -15.44
N SER A 60 8.14 -2.36 -14.69
CA SER A 60 8.42 -3.17 -13.51
C SER A 60 9.49 -4.23 -13.77
N ILE A 61 10.64 -4.06 -13.11
CA ILE A 61 11.76 -5.00 -13.14
C ILE A 61 11.56 -6.05 -12.04
N ASN A 62 11.23 -5.58 -10.84
CA ASN A 62 10.88 -6.46 -9.74
C ASN A 62 9.43 -6.91 -9.83
N ALA A 63 9.20 -8.22 -9.77
CA ALA A 63 7.84 -8.77 -9.79
C ALA A 63 7.05 -8.41 -8.53
N LYS A 64 5.74 -8.20 -8.70
CA LYS A 64 4.81 -7.94 -7.58
C LYS A 64 4.89 -9.09 -6.55
N PRO A 65 5.19 -8.82 -5.28
CA PRO A 65 5.22 -9.86 -4.24
C PRO A 65 3.82 -10.42 -3.98
N LYS A 66 3.78 -11.72 -3.65
CA LYS A 66 2.52 -12.42 -3.34
C LYS A 66 2.22 -12.29 -1.85
N VAL A 67 1.33 -11.39 -1.49
CA VAL A 67 0.88 -11.17 -0.10
C VAL A 67 -0.64 -11.31 0.02
N VAL A 68 -1.13 -11.52 1.23
CA VAL A 68 -2.56 -11.62 1.53
C VAL A 68 -2.91 -10.62 2.64
N PRO A 69 -3.82 -9.67 2.38
CA PRO A 69 -4.47 -9.37 1.10
C PRO A 69 -3.47 -8.95 0.02
N GLU A 70 -3.85 -9.11 -1.25
CA GLU A 70 -3.01 -8.69 -2.38
C GLU A 70 -2.78 -7.16 -2.37
N LEU A 71 -1.57 -6.73 -2.77
CA LEU A 71 -1.30 -5.30 -2.95
C LEU A 71 -2.20 -4.75 -4.05
N ALA A 72 -2.89 -3.64 -3.78
CA ALA A 72 -3.75 -2.99 -4.76
C ALA A 72 -2.94 -2.47 -5.96
N GLU A 73 -1.80 -1.85 -5.67
CA GLU A 73 -0.91 -1.28 -6.68
C GLU A 73 0.54 -1.68 -6.42
N TRP A 74 1.32 -1.77 -7.48
CA TRP A 74 2.74 -2.11 -7.44
C TRP A 74 3.48 -1.49 -8.62
N VAL A 75 4.64 -0.92 -8.36
CA VAL A 75 5.66 -0.62 -9.35
C VAL A 75 7.01 -1.15 -8.88
N GLY A 76 7.59 -2.07 -9.63
CA GLY A 76 8.86 -2.73 -9.29
C GLY A 76 10.03 -2.09 -10.00
N THR A 77 10.76 -1.19 -9.35
CA THR A 77 12.00 -0.61 -9.86
C THR A 77 13.20 -1.54 -9.66
N GLU A 78 14.41 -1.06 -9.96
CA GLU A 78 15.64 -1.81 -9.69
C GLU A 78 16.01 -1.82 -8.20
N GLY A 79 16.72 -2.87 -7.78
CA GLY A 79 17.27 -2.99 -6.44
C GLY A 79 16.35 -3.73 -5.47
N SER A 80 16.79 -3.78 -4.23
CA SER A 80 16.04 -4.40 -3.13
C SER A 80 16.55 -3.89 -1.79
N PHE A 81 15.68 -3.84 -0.81
CA PHE A 81 16.04 -3.66 0.58
C PHE A 81 16.44 -5.02 1.18
N THR A 82 17.55 -5.05 1.92
CA THR A 82 17.99 -6.25 2.65
C THR A 82 18.13 -5.91 4.13
N ILE A 83 17.55 -6.74 5.01
CA ILE A 83 17.74 -6.57 6.44
C ILE A 83 19.19 -6.82 6.83
N SER A 84 19.69 -6.03 7.75
CA SER A 84 21.04 -6.13 8.33
C SER A 84 20.98 -6.18 9.86
N ASP A 85 22.13 -6.37 10.51
CA ASP A 85 22.17 -6.43 11.98
C ASP A 85 21.98 -5.05 12.63
N ASP A 86 22.09 -3.96 11.85
CA ASP A 86 21.83 -2.57 12.26
C ASP A 86 20.45 -2.05 11.83
N SER A 87 19.60 -2.92 11.25
CA SER A 87 18.20 -2.56 10.93
C SER A 87 17.42 -2.16 12.17
N ARG A 88 16.62 -1.11 12.06
CA ARG A 88 15.80 -0.56 13.15
C ARG A 88 14.37 -0.32 12.71
N ILE A 89 13.47 -0.34 13.69
CA ILE A 89 12.10 0.19 13.54
C ILE A 89 12.15 1.66 13.94
N VAL A 90 11.94 2.55 12.97
CA VAL A 90 11.97 3.99 13.19
C VAL A 90 10.54 4.53 13.14
N ILE A 91 10.10 5.10 14.24
CA ILE A 91 8.76 5.70 14.36
C ILE A 91 8.91 7.23 14.30
N ASN A 92 8.09 7.87 13.47
CA ASN A 92 8.00 9.33 13.47
C ASN A 92 7.55 9.80 14.86
N PRO A 93 8.31 10.71 15.54
CA PRO A 93 8.03 11.16 16.90
C PRO A 93 6.63 11.76 17.07
N ALA A 94 6.06 12.37 16.03
CA ALA A 94 4.72 12.95 16.06
C ALA A 94 3.62 11.90 16.30
N TYR A 95 3.88 10.63 15.97
CA TYR A 95 2.92 9.52 16.06
C TYR A 95 3.39 8.41 17.03
N LYS A 96 4.28 8.77 17.95
CA LYS A 96 4.87 7.82 18.90
C LYS A 96 3.84 7.00 19.66
N ASP A 97 2.82 7.66 20.18
CA ASP A 97 1.79 7.02 21.01
C ASP A 97 0.82 6.19 20.15
N ASP A 98 0.44 6.70 18.98
CA ASP A 98 -0.44 6.01 18.04
C ASP A 98 0.18 4.72 17.49
N LEU A 99 1.50 4.73 17.25
CA LEU A 99 2.25 3.61 16.69
C LEU A 99 2.95 2.73 17.74
N ALA A 100 2.75 2.99 19.05
CA ALA A 100 3.40 2.22 20.11
C ALA A 100 3.07 0.71 20.06
N TYR A 101 1.81 0.38 19.80
CA TYR A 101 1.36 -1.00 19.64
C TYR A 101 1.99 -1.67 18.42
N LEU A 102 1.99 -0.97 17.26
CA LEU A 102 2.62 -1.44 16.04
C LEU A 102 4.11 -1.73 16.26
N ALA A 103 4.85 -0.80 16.86
CA ALA A 103 6.28 -0.97 17.10
C ALA A 103 6.58 -2.19 17.97
N LYS A 104 5.76 -2.43 19.02
CA LYS A 104 5.88 -3.58 19.90
C LYS A 104 5.58 -4.90 19.18
N THR A 105 4.49 -4.98 18.42
CA THR A 105 4.07 -6.21 17.73
C THR A 105 5.01 -6.53 16.57
N PHE A 106 5.34 -5.53 15.74
CA PHE A 106 6.26 -5.74 14.63
C PHE A 106 7.65 -6.18 15.10
N LYS A 107 8.17 -5.60 16.18
CA LYS A 107 9.43 -6.07 16.82
C LYS A 107 9.36 -7.55 17.20
N ALA A 108 8.28 -7.96 17.86
CA ALA A 108 8.11 -9.35 18.31
C ALA A 108 7.99 -10.32 17.11
N ASP A 109 7.17 -9.97 16.11
CA ASP A 109 6.95 -10.79 14.92
C ASP A 109 8.21 -10.88 14.06
N TYR A 110 8.94 -9.77 13.90
CA TYR A 110 10.22 -9.72 13.20
C TYR A 110 11.24 -10.65 13.86
N GLN A 111 11.40 -10.57 15.19
CA GLN A 111 12.30 -11.43 15.93
C GLN A 111 11.90 -12.91 15.82
N ALA A 112 10.61 -13.21 15.96
CA ALA A 112 10.11 -14.57 15.82
C ALA A 112 10.37 -15.17 14.43
N GLN A 113 10.28 -14.34 13.38
CA GLN A 113 10.47 -14.79 12.01
C GLN A 113 11.93 -14.86 11.57
N THR A 114 12.74 -13.88 11.95
CA THR A 114 14.13 -13.76 11.46
C THR A 114 15.17 -14.29 12.44
N GLY A 115 14.81 -14.47 13.70
CA GLY A 115 15.74 -14.78 14.79
C GLY A 115 16.64 -13.62 15.21
N LYS A 116 16.45 -12.41 14.63
CA LYS A 116 17.26 -11.22 14.88
C LYS A 116 16.54 -10.26 15.82
N GLU A 117 17.30 -9.66 16.74
CA GLU A 117 16.83 -8.50 17.51
C GLU A 117 16.73 -7.29 16.59
N ILE A 118 15.74 -6.42 16.89
CA ILE A 118 15.58 -5.13 16.20
C ILE A 118 15.24 -4.05 17.24
N GLU A 119 15.90 -2.90 17.12
CA GLU A 119 15.69 -1.77 18.01
C GLU A 119 14.53 -0.90 17.52
N VAL A 120 13.79 -0.30 18.46
CA VAL A 120 12.77 0.72 18.15
C VAL A 120 13.33 2.08 18.53
N VAL A 121 13.39 2.99 17.57
CA VAL A 121 13.89 4.35 17.73
C VAL A 121 12.88 5.38 17.22
N TYR A 122 13.03 6.64 17.65
CA TYR A 122 12.15 7.74 17.26
C TYR A 122 12.96 8.79 16.51
N ALA A 123 12.67 8.96 15.21
CA ALA A 123 13.31 9.95 14.35
C ALA A 123 12.38 10.42 13.23
N ASN A 124 12.62 11.62 12.71
CA ASN A 124 11.81 12.18 11.61
C ASN A 124 12.16 11.59 10.24
N THR A 125 13.31 10.94 10.12
CA THR A 125 13.78 10.32 8.88
C THR A 125 14.48 8.99 9.20
N PRO A 126 14.37 7.97 8.33
CA PRO A 126 15.13 6.75 8.45
C PRO A 126 16.59 6.92 8.07
N GLY A 127 17.46 6.05 8.59
CA GLY A 127 18.75 5.72 8.01
C GLY A 127 18.65 4.59 6.99
N ALA A 128 19.79 4.16 6.46
CA ALA A 128 19.85 2.93 5.67
C ALA A 128 19.45 1.72 6.52
N HIS A 129 18.85 0.72 5.88
CA HIS A 129 18.35 -0.53 6.47
C HIS A 129 17.25 -0.38 7.54
N ASP A 130 16.65 0.81 7.68
CA ASP A 130 15.57 1.06 8.63
C ASP A 130 14.18 0.75 8.03
N PHE A 131 13.26 0.35 8.91
CA PHE A 131 11.81 0.33 8.64
C PHE A 131 11.19 1.57 9.28
N TYR A 132 10.79 2.54 8.47
CA TYR A 132 10.24 3.81 8.93
C TYR A 132 8.72 3.84 8.81
N PHE A 133 8.05 4.30 9.87
CA PHE A 133 6.60 4.42 9.92
C PHE A 133 6.15 5.83 10.29
N THR A 134 5.21 6.37 9.52
CA THR A 134 4.53 7.63 9.79
C THR A 134 3.05 7.54 9.44
N LEU A 135 2.25 8.45 9.99
CA LEU A 135 0.81 8.57 9.70
C LEU A 135 0.51 9.89 9.01
N GLY A 136 -0.76 10.07 8.62
CA GLY A 136 -1.26 11.30 8.02
C GLY A 136 -0.82 11.47 6.57
N SER A 137 -0.78 10.38 5.80
CA SER A 137 -0.48 10.45 4.37
C SER A 137 -1.40 11.46 3.67
N SER A 138 -0.82 12.27 2.80
CA SER A 138 -1.56 13.21 1.95
C SER A 138 -2.04 12.58 0.64
N ASP A 139 -1.77 11.30 0.41
CA ASP A 139 -2.26 10.58 -0.78
C ASP A 139 -3.76 10.34 -0.65
N THR A 140 -4.55 11.07 -1.44
CA THR A 140 -6.02 11.00 -1.42
C THR A 140 -6.58 9.70 -2.00
N GLY A 141 -5.77 8.91 -2.71
CA GLY A 141 -6.12 7.56 -3.18
C GLY A 141 -6.11 6.52 -2.08
N LEU A 142 -5.39 6.79 -0.98
CA LEU A 142 -5.43 5.92 0.19
C LEU A 142 -6.74 6.11 0.94
N LYS A 143 -7.47 5.02 1.12
CA LYS A 143 -8.68 4.99 1.94
C LYS A 143 -8.31 4.70 3.40
N GLU A 144 -9.32 4.71 4.27
CA GLU A 144 -9.20 4.18 5.63
C GLU A 144 -8.48 2.83 5.59
N GLU A 145 -7.54 2.60 6.49
CA GLU A 145 -6.63 1.45 6.51
C GLU A 145 -5.60 1.39 5.35
N GLY A 146 -5.56 2.40 4.49
CA GLY A 146 -4.61 2.46 3.37
C GLY A 146 -3.19 2.84 3.81
N TYR A 147 -2.21 2.34 3.08
CA TYR A 147 -0.81 2.71 3.23
C TYR A 147 -0.08 2.75 1.89
N LEU A 148 0.92 3.60 1.82
CA LEU A 148 1.94 3.62 0.76
C LEU A 148 3.25 3.10 1.35
N MET A 149 3.89 2.15 0.67
CA MET A 149 5.19 1.63 1.04
C MET A 149 6.20 1.90 -0.07
N THR A 150 7.27 2.61 0.25
CA THR A 150 8.39 2.88 -0.66
C THR A 150 9.62 2.10 -0.21
N VAL A 151 10.21 1.33 -1.12
CA VAL A 151 11.39 0.50 -0.87
C VAL A 151 12.60 1.10 -1.59
N GLY A 152 13.69 1.24 -0.85
CA GLY A 152 14.98 1.75 -1.32
C GLY A 152 16.05 1.35 -0.31
N ASP A 153 16.95 2.27 0.06
CA ASP A 153 17.92 2.02 1.15
C ASP A 153 17.24 1.78 2.51
N SER A 154 15.99 2.21 2.64
CA SER A 154 15.09 1.96 3.76
C SER A 154 13.71 1.58 3.25
N VAL A 155 12.90 0.92 4.09
CA VAL A 155 11.47 0.72 3.85
C VAL A 155 10.71 1.83 4.56
N LYS A 156 10.01 2.68 3.79
CA LYS A 156 9.19 3.78 4.32
C LYS A 156 7.72 3.45 4.17
N VAL A 157 6.98 3.54 5.25
CA VAL A 157 5.53 3.36 5.30
C VAL A 157 4.86 4.68 5.70
N GLU A 158 4.00 5.18 4.84
CA GLU A 158 3.11 6.31 5.08
C GLU A 158 1.69 5.80 5.08
N ALA A 159 1.01 5.82 6.21
CA ALA A 159 -0.35 5.32 6.32
C ALA A 159 -1.34 6.44 6.63
N VAL A 160 -2.61 6.22 6.32
CA VAL A 160 -3.69 7.13 6.70
C VAL A 160 -3.84 7.11 8.21
N ASP A 161 -3.88 5.91 8.79
CA ASP A 161 -4.03 5.69 10.22
C ASP A 161 -3.16 4.52 10.74
N LYS A 162 -3.26 4.23 12.03
CA LYS A 162 -2.52 3.14 12.69
C LYS A 162 -2.88 1.75 12.18
N THR A 163 -4.10 1.55 11.66
CA THR A 163 -4.54 0.25 11.11
C THR A 163 -3.87 0.00 9.77
N GLY A 164 -3.82 0.99 8.91
CA GLY A 164 -3.07 0.92 7.65
C GLY A 164 -1.58 0.65 7.87
N ALA A 165 -0.97 1.34 8.85
CA ALA A 165 0.42 1.09 9.22
C ALA A 165 0.64 -0.35 9.73
N PHE A 166 -0.31 -0.91 10.49
CA PHE A 166 -0.28 -2.31 10.93
C PHE A 166 -0.35 -3.27 9.74
N TRP A 167 -1.24 -3.06 8.77
CA TRP A 167 -1.31 -3.89 7.57
C TRP A 167 -0.01 -3.85 6.75
N ALA A 168 0.66 -2.71 6.70
CA ALA A 168 1.98 -2.61 6.08
C ALA A 168 3.00 -3.53 6.76
N THR A 169 3.01 -3.65 8.09
CA THR A 169 3.91 -4.59 8.79
C THR A 169 3.63 -6.03 8.41
N GLN A 170 2.36 -6.41 8.23
CA GLN A 170 1.98 -7.77 7.83
C GLN A 170 2.45 -8.07 6.39
N SER A 171 2.36 -7.10 5.48
CA SER A 171 2.92 -7.23 4.14
C SER A 171 4.43 -7.35 4.16
N ILE A 172 5.13 -6.52 4.92
CA ILE A 172 6.60 -6.59 5.10
C ILE A 172 7.03 -7.99 5.57
N LEU A 173 6.39 -8.53 6.61
CA LEU A 173 6.72 -9.85 7.15
C LEU A 173 6.50 -10.97 6.12
N GLN A 174 5.39 -10.92 5.37
CA GLN A 174 5.12 -11.89 4.32
C GLN A 174 6.17 -11.84 3.21
N ILE A 175 6.58 -10.63 2.78
CA ILE A 175 7.60 -10.46 1.74
C ILE A 175 8.96 -10.95 2.21
N LEU A 176 9.40 -10.57 3.41
CA LEU A 176 10.66 -11.03 4.00
C LEU A 176 10.73 -12.55 4.10
N LYS A 177 9.62 -13.20 4.47
CA LYS A 177 9.53 -14.66 4.56
C LYS A 177 9.71 -15.36 3.22
N GLN A 178 9.20 -14.75 2.14
CA GLN A 178 9.25 -15.32 0.79
C GLN A 178 10.60 -15.10 0.11
N ASN A 179 11.28 -13.99 0.41
CA ASN A 179 12.44 -13.51 -0.33
C ASN A 179 13.74 -13.56 0.50
N SER A 180 13.88 -14.51 1.42
CA SER A 180 15.15 -14.69 2.18
C SER A 180 15.62 -13.40 2.86
N ASN A 181 14.70 -12.69 3.53
CA ASN A 181 14.96 -11.44 4.24
C ASN A 181 15.27 -10.22 3.36
N THR A 182 14.80 -10.23 2.12
CA THR A 182 14.83 -9.06 1.22
C THR A 182 13.44 -8.59 0.84
N ILE A 183 13.31 -7.32 0.48
CA ILE A 183 12.11 -6.70 -0.08
C ILE A 183 12.51 -6.12 -1.44
N PRO A 184 11.90 -6.56 -2.54
CA PRO A 184 12.21 -6.08 -3.88
C PRO A 184 11.77 -4.63 -4.09
#